data_b0400757db8d9f5d975f77870f9367d7
#
_entry.id   b0400757db8d9f5d975f77870f9367d7
#
_cell.length_a   1.000
_cell.length_b   1.000
_cell.length_c   1.000
_cell.angle_alpha   90.00
_cell.angle_beta   90.00
_cell.angle_gamma   90.00
#
_symmetry.space_group_name_H-M   'P 1'
#
loop_
_entity.id
_entity.type
_entity.pdbx_description
1 polymer ?
#
loop_
_entity_poly.entity_id
_entity_poly.type
_entity_poly.pdbx_seq_one_letter_code
_entity_poly.pdbx_strand_id
1 'polypeptide(L)'
;MLLLHDPPAVPKKRRDNTSRKKQARRKKEKSRPVTKSVTDPDCGLFVKGSHKRQFAYEAHTACDKNGFVLEAVVTPGNVHDSVAFDEVYDKVTERFPEVETVVADSAYKTPHICKKVFGDKRVLSTAYKRPQAMKGGHEWWKYVYDEFYDCVICPEYQILHYSTTNRDGCREYKSDPKVCSNCPTRELCTHSKDYTKTVQRHIWKDYEDLADDARYTPKYRNLYKQRKETIERVFADAKEKHAMRYTQYRGLTQVTNWVKLKFAAMNLKKRNRQISRRIKRPPSQRISNEMAVSIFIMV
;
A
#
# COMPACT_ATOMS: atom_id res chain seq x y z
N MET A 1 -14.85 19.71 -16.08
CA MET A 1 -15.69 18.53 -16.36
C MET A 1 -15.01 17.80 -17.51
N LEU A 2 -14.07 16.92 -17.20
CA LEU A 2 -13.32 16.12 -18.17
C LEU A 2 -13.94 14.72 -18.20
N LEU A 3 -14.58 14.40 -19.32
CA LEU A 3 -15.14 13.10 -19.60
C LEU A 3 -13.98 12.16 -19.98
N LEU A 4 -13.75 11.14 -19.19
CA LEU A 4 -12.86 10.03 -19.52
C LEU A 4 -13.61 9.13 -20.52
N HIS A 5 -13.13 9.09 -21.76
CA HIS A 5 -13.57 8.13 -22.76
C HIS A 5 -12.89 6.78 -22.53
N ASP A 6 -13.68 5.72 -22.45
CA ASP A 6 -13.18 4.34 -22.47
C ASP A 6 -12.51 4.05 -23.83
N PRO A 7 -11.35 3.38 -23.84
CA PRO A 7 -10.70 3.01 -25.09
C PRO A 7 -11.49 1.93 -25.82
N PRO A 8 -11.54 1.95 -27.19
CA PRO A 8 -12.28 0.99 -27.96
C PRO A 8 -11.70 -0.43 -27.86
N ALA A 9 -12.59 -1.42 -27.79
CA ALA A 9 -12.26 -2.83 -27.71
C ALA A 9 -11.50 -3.30 -28.95
N VAL A 10 -10.31 -3.87 -28.76
CA VAL A 10 -9.47 -4.45 -29.82
C VAL A 10 -10.04 -5.82 -30.24
N PRO A 11 -10.26 -6.07 -31.54
CA PRO A 11 -10.81 -7.35 -32.00
C PRO A 11 -9.81 -8.50 -31.85
N LYS A 12 -10.25 -9.58 -31.18
CA LYS A 12 -9.48 -10.81 -31.00
C LYS A 12 -9.33 -11.54 -32.35
N LYS A 13 -8.13 -11.57 -32.91
CA LYS A 13 -7.79 -12.49 -34.02
C LYS A 13 -7.76 -13.93 -33.47
N ARG A 14 -8.65 -14.78 -33.99
CA ARG A 14 -8.59 -16.23 -33.81
C ARG A 14 -7.28 -16.75 -34.41
N ARG A 15 -6.45 -17.40 -33.59
CA ARG A 15 -5.34 -18.23 -34.07
C ARG A 15 -5.80 -19.68 -34.07
N ASP A 16 -5.72 -20.30 -35.25
CA ASP A 16 -6.00 -21.72 -35.47
C ASP A 16 -5.04 -22.61 -34.67
N ASN A 17 -5.66 -23.57 -34.01
CA ASN A 17 -4.99 -24.59 -33.22
C ASN A 17 -4.63 -25.75 -34.12
N THR A 18 -3.38 -25.85 -34.57
CA THR A 18 -2.84 -27.12 -35.03
C THR A 18 -1.51 -27.40 -34.35
N SER A 19 -1.58 -28.43 -33.48
CA SER A 19 -0.53 -29.37 -33.12
C SER A 19 0.78 -28.84 -32.55
N ARG A 20 0.92 -28.94 -31.23
CA ARG A 20 1.97 -29.72 -30.56
C ARG A 20 1.73 -29.67 -29.05
N LYS A 21 1.25 -30.78 -28.49
CA LYS A 21 1.24 -31.04 -27.07
C LYS A 21 2.66 -31.05 -26.52
N LYS A 22 3.19 -29.87 -26.17
CA LYS A 22 4.26 -29.75 -25.19
C LYS A 22 3.55 -29.89 -23.84
N GLN A 23 3.65 -31.06 -23.22
CA GLN A 23 3.37 -31.24 -21.80
C GLN A 23 4.19 -30.18 -21.04
N ALA A 24 3.54 -29.10 -20.66
CA ALA A 24 4.10 -28.15 -19.72
C ALA A 24 4.34 -28.93 -18.43
N ARG A 25 5.58 -29.29 -18.12
CA ARG A 25 6.01 -29.69 -16.79
C ARG A 25 5.53 -28.61 -15.85
N ARG A 26 4.39 -28.81 -15.20
CA ARG A 26 3.97 -28.04 -14.04
C ARG A 26 5.12 -28.15 -13.05
N LYS A 27 5.94 -27.09 -12.94
CA LYS A 27 6.82 -26.93 -11.79
C LYS A 27 5.90 -27.01 -10.58
N LYS A 28 5.96 -28.14 -9.85
CA LYS A 28 5.36 -28.23 -8.52
C LYS A 28 5.94 -27.03 -7.76
N GLU A 29 5.11 -26.08 -7.40
CA GLU A 29 5.50 -25.05 -6.45
C GLU A 29 6.01 -25.80 -5.23
N LYS A 30 7.31 -25.68 -4.99
CA LYS A 30 7.90 -26.20 -3.75
C LYS A 30 7.31 -25.33 -2.65
N SER A 31 6.27 -25.85 -1.98
CA SER A 31 5.71 -25.21 -0.79
C SER A 31 6.85 -25.04 0.21
N ARG A 32 7.21 -23.79 0.48
CA ARG A 32 8.19 -23.52 1.53
C ARG A 32 7.59 -23.92 2.86
N PRO A 33 8.32 -24.66 3.72
CA PRO A 33 7.80 -25.02 5.03
C PRO A 33 7.48 -23.74 5.81
N VAL A 34 6.22 -23.59 6.24
CA VAL A 34 5.77 -22.48 7.05
C VAL A 34 6.02 -22.82 8.51
N THR A 35 6.82 -22.02 9.20
CA THR A 35 7.05 -22.16 10.64
C THR A 35 5.78 -21.78 11.40
N LYS A 36 5.18 -22.73 12.12
CA LYS A 36 3.98 -22.54 12.93
C LYS A 36 4.31 -22.64 14.42
N SER A 37 3.58 -21.90 15.24
CA SER A 37 3.64 -22.05 16.68
C SER A 37 2.94 -23.32 17.10
N VAL A 38 3.54 -24.08 18.02
CA VAL A 38 2.93 -25.29 18.60
C VAL A 38 1.83 -24.92 19.59
N THR A 39 2.00 -23.82 20.31
CA THR A 39 1.08 -23.39 21.38
C THR A 39 -0.09 -22.56 20.87
N ASP A 40 0.06 -21.90 19.73
CA ASP A 40 -0.97 -21.09 19.09
C ASP A 40 -0.81 -21.16 17.55
N PRO A 41 -1.47 -22.14 16.89
CA PRO A 41 -1.36 -22.35 15.45
C PRO A 41 -1.89 -21.20 14.58
N ASP A 42 -2.74 -20.34 15.16
CA ASP A 42 -3.36 -19.21 14.47
C ASP A 42 -2.42 -17.99 14.39
N CYS A 43 -1.41 -17.92 15.25
CA CYS A 43 -0.45 -16.82 15.18
C CYS A 43 0.55 -17.00 14.05
N GLY A 44 1.04 -15.89 13.48
CA GLY A 44 2.04 -15.87 12.43
C GLY A 44 3.44 -15.52 12.94
N LEU A 45 4.48 -15.99 12.24
CA LEU A 45 5.85 -15.59 12.52
C LEU A 45 6.10 -14.19 11.97
N PHE A 46 6.08 -13.20 12.85
CA PHE A 46 6.46 -11.82 12.54
C PHE A 46 7.98 -11.70 12.42
N VAL A 47 8.45 -11.10 11.33
CA VAL A 47 9.88 -10.87 11.09
C VAL A 47 10.11 -9.39 10.77
N LYS A 48 10.90 -8.71 11.61
CA LYS A 48 11.30 -7.32 11.37
C LYS A 48 12.83 -7.21 11.38
N GLY A 49 13.39 -7.01 10.20
CA GLY A 49 14.84 -7.01 10.00
C GLY A 49 15.47 -8.38 10.30
N SER A 50 16.77 -8.38 10.58
CA SER A 50 17.52 -9.60 10.89
C SER A 50 17.38 -10.09 12.33
N HIS A 51 16.94 -9.21 13.24
CA HIS A 51 17.08 -9.46 14.69
C HIS A 51 15.77 -9.78 15.40
N LYS A 52 14.61 -9.40 14.84
CA LYS A 52 13.32 -9.60 15.51
C LYS A 52 12.50 -10.65 14.80
N ARG A 53 12.41 -11.84 15.41
CA ARG A 53 11.53 -12.94 14.99
C ARG A 53 10.71 -13.38 16.19
N GLN A 54 9.40 -13.28 16.07
CA GLN A 54 8.48 -13.70 17.16
C GLN A 54 7.14 -14.13 16.58
N PHE A 55 6.48 -15.06 17.24
CA PHE A 55 5.10 -15.34 16.94
C PHE A 55 4.22 -14.21 17.45
N ALA A 56 3.39 -13.66 16.61
CA ALA A 56 2.59 -12.48 16.92
C ALA A 56 1.30 -12.42 16.10
N TYR A 57 0.42 -11.53 16.54
CA TYR A 57 -0.69 -11.00 15.77
C TYR A 57 -0.42 -9.54 15.44
N GLU A 58 -0.95 -9.07 14.34
CA GLU A 58 -0.92 -7.66 13.94
C GLU A 58 -2.31 -7.06 13.98
N ALA A 59 -2.43 -5.83 14.47
CA ALA A 59 -3.69 -5.11 14.56
C ALA A 59 -3.69 -3.93 13.59
N HIS A 60 -4.27 -4.12 12.42
CA HIS A 60 -4.46 -3.09 11.41
C HIS A 60 -5.59 -2.17 11.84
N THR A 61 -5.30 -0.90 12.03
CA THR A 61 -6.19 0.01 12.73
C THR A 61 -6.40 1.29 11.94
N ALA A 62 -7.63 1.75 11.87
CA ALA A 62 -7.98 3.07 11.37
C ALA A 62 -8.46 3.97 12.50
N CYS A 63 -8.02 5.23 12.50
CA CYS A 63 -8.52 6.25 13.44
C CYS A 63 -8.83 7.56 12.73
N ASP A 64 -9.64 8.40 13.39
CA ASP A 64 -9.92 9.76 12.94
C ASP A 64 -8.78 10.75 13.30
N LYS A 65 -8.92 12.01 12.89
CA LYS A 65 -7.98 13.10 13.20
C LYS A 65 -7.79 13.35 14.69
N ASN A 66 -8.74 12.94 15.51
CA ASN A 66 -8.69 13.07 16.96
C ASN A 66 -8.09 11.81 17.62
N GLY A 67 -7.77 10.78 16.83
CA GLY A 67 -7.25 9.50 17.29
C GLY A 67 -8.31 8.62 17.98
N PHE A 68 -9.60 8.75 17.65
CA PHE A 68 -10.59 7.73 17.95
C PHE A 68 -10.43 6.57 16.99
N VAL A 69 -10.31 5.37 17.50
CA VAL A 69 -10.23 4.16 16.69
C VAL A 69 -11.59 3.88 16.10
N LEU A 70 -11.68 3.84 14.77
CA LEU A 70 -12.91 3.61 14.01
C LEU A 70 -13.10 2.12 13.70
N GLU A 71 -12.01 1.43 13.34
CA GLU A 71 -12.01 0.01 13.06
C GLU A 71 -10.63 -0.61 13.39
N ALA A 72 -10.64 -1.89 13.72
CA ALA A 72 -9.44 -2.70 13.90
C ALA A 72 -9.67 -4.12 13.38
N VAL A 73 -8.77 -4.57 12.50
CA VAL A 73 -8.71 -5.94 11.96
C VAL A 73 -7.44 -6.60 12.48
N VAL A 74 -7.56 -7.81 12.96
CA VAL A 74 -6.42 -8.57 13.51
C VAL A 74 -6.07 -9.69 12.55
N THR A 75 -4.78 -9.79 12.21
CA THR A 75 -4.25 -10.85 11.35
C THR A 75 -3.11 -11.59 12.03
N PRO A 76 -2.77 -12.83 11.57
CA PRO A 76 -1.50 -13.44 11.92
C PRO A 76 -0.32 -12.55 11.52
N GLY A 77 0.74 -12.50 12.32
CA GLY A 77 1.88 -11.59 12.13
C GLY A 77 2.77 -11.87 10.92
N ASN A 78 2.42 -12.84 10.08
CA ASN A 78 3.07 -13.10 8.79
C ASN A 78 2.24 -12.59 7.59
N VAL A 79 1.11 -11.95 7.85
CA VAL A 79 0.26 -11.33 6.81
C VAL A 79 0.78 -9.93 6.54
N HIS A 80 1.01 -9.61 5.27
CA HIS A 80 1.50 -8.28 4.90
C HIS A 80 0.40 -7.22 5.06
N ASP A 81 0.79 -6.03 5.54
CA ASP A 81 -0.11 -4.91 5.84
C ASP A 81 -1.11 -4.59 4.73
N SER A 82 -0.65 -4.63 3.47
CA SER A 82 -1.48 -4.34 2.31
C SER A 82 -2.64 -5.33 2.10
N VAL A 83 -2.56 -6.55 2.64
CA VAL A 83 -3.61 -7.56 2.52
C VAL A 83 -4.80 -7.23 3.41
N ALA A 84 -4.54 -6.72 4.61
CA ALA A 84 -5.60 -6.35 5.56
C ALA A 84 -6.23 -4.98 5.26
N PHE A 85 -5.63 -4.21 4.35
CA PHE A 85 -6.09 -2.86 4.02
C PHE A 85 -7.54 -2.85 3.55
N ASP A 86 -7.90 -3.74 2.63
CA ASP A 86 -9.23 -3.75 2.02
C ASP A 86 -10.32 -3.91 3.07
N GLU A 87 -10.14 -4.85 4.02
CA GLU A 87 -11.12 -5.09 5.06
C GLU A 87 -11.28 -3.89 6.02
N VAL A 88 -10.16 -3.26 6.41
CA VAL A 88 -10.20 -2.06 7.26
C VAL A 88 -10.84 -0.89 6.53
N TYR A 89 -10.43 -0.66 5.29
CA TYR A 89 -10.89 0.45 4.46
C TYR A 89 -12.39 0.34 4.17
N ASP A 90 -12.85 -0.82 3.72
CA ASP A 90 -14.26 -1.03 3.35
C ASP A 90 -15.17 -0.86 4.57
N LYS A 91 -14.84 -1.44 5.72
CA LYS A 91 -15.62 -1.28 6.95
C LYS A 91 -15.68 0.17 7.44
N VAL A 92 -14.60 0.92 7.27
CA VAL A 92 -14.58 2.33 7.68
C VAL A 92 -15.38 3.19 6.70
N THR A 93 -15.21 3.01 5.40
CA THR A 93 -15.89 3.82 4.38
C THR A 93 -17.38 3.52 4.26
N GLU A 94 -17.80 2.30 4.60
CA GLU A 94 -19.21 1.93 4.73
C GLU A 94 -19.89 2.68 5.89
N ARG A 95 -19.21 2.81 7.03
CA ARG A 95 -19.75 3.53 8.22
C ARG A 95 -19.59 5.04 8.14
N PHE A 96 -18.59 5.52 7.44
CA PHE A 96 -18.20 6.93 7.33
C PHE A 96 -17.97 7.30 5.86
N PRO A 97 -19.04 7.38 5.06
CA PRO A 97 -18.93 7.67 3.62
C PRO A 97 -18.36 9.05 3.31
N GLU A 98 -18.41 9.98 4.28
CA GLU A 98 -17.84 11.33 4.21
C GLU A 98 -16.30 11.39 4.23
N VAL A 99 -15.63 10.28 4.39
CA VAL A 99 -14.16 10.20 4.34
C VAL A 99 -13.65 10.60 2.95
N GLU A 100 -12.84 11.65 2.87
CA GLU A 100 -12.23 12.12 1.62
C GLU A 100 -10.76 11.71 1.50
N THR A 101 -10.07 11.59 2.63
CA THR A 101 -8.62 11.36 2.62
C THR A 101 -8.23 10.20 3.52
N VAL A 102 -7.41 9.30 2.97
CA VAL A 102 -6.77 8.20 3.68
C VAL A 102 -5.30 8.53 3.86
N VAL A 103 -4.84 8.56 5.11
CA VAL A 103 -3.42 8.79 5.44
C VAL A 103 -2.82 7.47 5.92
N ALA A 104 -1.85 6.94 5.21
CA ALA A 104 -1.26 5.63 5.50
C ALA A 104 0.26 5.64 5.43
N ASP A 105 0.89 4.56 5.91
CA ASP A 105 2.33 4.37 5.77
C ASP A 105 2.70 3.99 4.34
N SER A 106 3.97 4.13 4.00
CA SER A 106 4.52 3.75 2.69
C SER A 106 4.34 2.26 2.36
N ALA A 107 4.17 1.39 3.35
CA ALA A 107 3.87 -0.03 3.17
C ALA A 107 2.51 -0.27 2.49
N TYR A 108 1.57 0.64 2.67
CA TYR A 108 0.25 0.60 2.04
C TYR A 108 0.21 1.21 0.63
N LYS A 109 1.30 1.82 0.16
CA LYS A 109 1.37 2.34 -1.20
C LYS A 109 1.65 1.20 -2.18
N THR A 110 0.59 0.52 -2.59
CA THR A 110 0.61 -0.51 -3.64
C THR A 110 -0.31 -0.09 -4.78
N PRO A 111 -0.07 -0.56 -6.02
CA PRO A 111 -0.93 -0.23 -7.16
C PRO A 111 -2.41 -0.52 -6.91
N HIS A 112 -2.71 -1.66 -6.25
CA HIS A 112 -4.07 -2.06 -5.89
C HIS A 112 -4.74 -1.05 -4.96
N ILE A 113 -4.06 -0.71 -3.86
CA ILE A 113 -4.59 0.24 -2.86
C ILE A 113 -4.77 1.64 -3.48
N CYS A 114 -3.79 2.10 -4.25
CA CYS A 114 -3.90 3.37 -4.95
C CYS A 114 -5.12 3.39 -5.88
N LYS A 115 -5.27 2.36 -6.73
CA LYS A 115 -6.44 2.24 -7.62
C LYS A 115 -7.76 2.23 -6.84
N LYS A 116 -7.86 1.47 -5.75
CA LYS A 116 -9.07 1.37 -4.94
C LYS A 116 -9.45 2.72 -4.34
N VAL A 117 -8.54 3.40 -3.66
CA VAL A 117 -8.81 4.68 -2.98
C VAL A 117 -9.14 5.79 -3.98
N PHE A 118 -8.37 5.94 -5.05
CA PHE A 118 -8.65 6.96 -6.07
C PHE A 118 -9.87 6.61 -6.92
N GLY A 119 -10.14 5.32 -7.16
CA GLY A 119 -11.36 4.85 -7.82
C GLY A 119 -12.63 5.24 -7.07
N ASP A 120 -12.58 5.23 -5.73
CA ASP A 120 -13.65 5.70 -4.85
C ASP A 120 -13.68 7.24 -4.72
N LYS A 121 -12.95 7.97 -5.56
CA LYS A 121 -12.84 9.44 -5.53
C LYS A 121 -12.31 10.00 -4.21
N ARG A 122 -11.47 9.23 -3.51
CA ARG A 122 -10.77 9.64 -2.29
C ARG A 122 -9.29 9.84 -2.58
N VAL A 123 -8.58 10.50 -1.69
CA VAL A 123 -7.15 10.77 -1.86
C VAL A 123 -6.33 9.94 -0.88
N LEU A 124 -5.31 9.24 -1.39
CA LEU A 124 -4.33 8.52 -0.59
C LEU A 124 -3.10 9.41 -0.33
N SER A 125 -2.84 9.72 0.93
CA SER A 125 -1.65 10.47 1.36
C SER A 125 -0.67 9.53 2.06
N THR A 126 0.48 9.29 1.41
CA THR A 126 1.54 8.41 1.93
C THR A 126 2.91 9.08 1.84
N ALA A 127 3.91 8.50 2.51
CA ALA A 127 5.29 8.89 2.30
C ALA A 127 5.75 8.54 0.88
N TYR A 128 6.51 9.45 0.29
CA TYR A 128 7.21 9.13 -0.95
C TYR A 128 8.33 8.11 -0.71
N LYS A 129 8.32 7.05 -1.49
CA LYS A 129 9.40 6.07 -1.53
C LYS A 129 10.13 6.21 -2.85
N ARG A 130 11.39 6.64 -2.79
CA ARG A 130 12.22 6.75 -4.00
C ARG A 130 12.41 5.36 -4.62
N PRO A 131 12.07 5.19 -5.90
CA PRO A 131 12.38 3.96 -6.60
C PRO A 131 13.87 3.68 -6.61
N GLN A 132 14.23 2.40 -6.45
CA GLN A 132 15.62 2.00 -6.44
C GLN A 132 16.12 1.89 -7.89
N ALA A 133 17.26 2.53 -8.15
CA ALA A 133 18.04 2.34 -9.37
C ALA A 133 19.12 1.28 -9.16
N MET A 134 19.68 0.78 -10.25
CA MET A 134 20.90 -0.04 -10.21
C MET A 134 22.03 0.78 -9.59
N LYS A 135 22.83 0.16 -8.70
CA LYS A 135 23.95 0.85 -8.05
C LYS A 135 24.93 1.38 -9.11
N GLY A 136 25.15 2.69 -9.13
CA GLY A 136 26.00 3.35 -10.12
C GLY A 136 25.36 3.50 -11.51
N GLY A 137 24.10 3.07 -11.70
CA GLY A 137 23.41 3.14 -12.97
C GLY A 137 22.54 4.38 -13.15
N HIS A 138 21.91 4.46 -14.31
CA HIS A 138 20.94 5.52 -14.58
C HIS A 138 19.79 5.48 -13.60
N GLU A 139 19.42 6.65 -13.13
CA GLU A 139 18.26 6.82 -12.26
C GLU A 139 16.96 6.59 -13.04
N TRP A 140 15.95 6.01 -12.37
CA TRP A 140 14.74 5.55 -13.03
C TRP A 140 13.97 6.67 -13.75
N TRP A 141 14.01 7.92 -13.26
CA TRP A 141 13.32 9.06 -13.89
C TRP A 141 13.95 9.52 -15.21
N LYS A 142 15.13 9.02 -15.57
CA LYS A 142 15.73 9.23 -16.87
C LYS A 142 15.06 8.38 -17.96
N TYR A 143 14.24 7.39 -17.56
CA TYR A 143 13.42 6.60 -18.47
C TYR A 143 12.04 7.23 -18.50
N VAL A 144 11.70 7.92 -19.60
CA VAL A 144 10.46 8.66 -19.76
C VAL A 144 9.42 7.76 -20.42
N TYR A 145 8.27 7.60 -19.80
CA TYR A 145 7.15 6.90 -20.39
C TYR A 145 6.34 7.86 -21.26
N ASP A 146 6.14 7.49 -22.52
CA ASP A 146 5.27 8.19 -23.45
C ASP A 146 3.92 7.46 -23.51
N GLU A 147 2.88 8.10 -23.01
CA GLU A 147 1.54 7.52 -22.92
C GLU A 147 0.88 7.41 -24.30
N PHE A 148 1.14 8.36 -25.20
CA PHE A 148 0.53 8.40 -26.51
C PHE A 148 1.02 7.25 -27.41
N TYR A 149 2.33 6.98 -27.40
CA TYR A 149 2.93 5.90 -28.18
C TYR A 149 3.06 4.58 -27.41
N ASP A 150 2.65 4.53 -26.14
CA ASP A 150 2.81 3.37 -25.24
C ASP A 150 4.23 2.79 -25.31
N CYS A 151 5.22 3.65 -25.10
CA CYS A 151 6.63 3.29 -25.15
C CYS A 151 7.42 3.95 -24.02
N VAL A 152 8.65 3.51 -23.81
CA VAL A 152 9.57 4.13 -22.84
C VAL A 152 10.79 4.66 -23.61
N ILE A 153 11.16 5.90 -23.37
CA ILE A 153 12.33 6.55 -23.94
C ILE A 153 13.48 6.45 -22.94
N CYS A 154 14.63 5.92 -23.36
CA CYS A 154 15.81 5.79 -22.52
C CYS A 154 16.63 7.09 -22.48
N PRO A 155 17.63 7.23 -21.57
CA PRO A 155 18.50 8.41 -21.50
C PRO A 155 19.24 8.77 -22.79
N GLU A 156 19.47 7.79 -23.67
CA GLU A 156 20.10 7.96 -24.99
C GLU A 156 19.04 8.14 -26.09
N TYR A 157 17.82 8.55 -25.74
CA TYR A 157 16.71 8.84 -26.65
C TYR A 157 16.29 7.67 -27.55
N GLN A 158 16.59 6.42 -27.13
CA GLN A 158 16.14 5.23 -27.85
C GLN A 158 14.82 4.72 -27.26
N ILE A 159 13.97 4.20 -28.14
CA ILE A 159 12.63 3.73 -27.78
C ILE A 159 12.70 2.28 -27.28
N LEU A 160 12.12 2.03 -26.12
CA LEU A 160 11.82 0.69 -25.63
C LEU A 160 10.36 0.39 -25.95
N HIS A 161 10.13 -0.60 -26.81
CA HIS A 161 8.80 -0.99 -27.22
C HIS A 161 8.12 -1.91 -26.22
N TYR A 162 6.80 -1.83 -26.14
CA TYR A 162 5.99 -2.78 -25.39
C TYR A 162 6.26 -4.21 -25.89
N SER A 163 6.53 -5.12 -24.96
CA SER A 163 6.81 -6.52 -25.27
C SER A 163 5.70 -7.45 -24.77
N THR A 164 5.36 -7.36 -23.49
CA THR A 164 4.35 -8.21 -22.85
C THR A 164 3.87 -7.62 -21.54
N THR A 165 2.76 -8.13 -21.02
CA THR A 165 2.33 -7.88 -19.65
C THR A 165 2.53 -9.15 -18.83
N ASN A 166 3.28 -9.05 -17.74
CA ASN A 166 3.54 -10.20 -16.87
C ASN A 166 2.30 -10.55 -15.99
N ARG A 167 2.39 -11.64 -15.23
CA ARG A 167 1.30 -12.11 -14.36
C ARG A 167 1.00 -11.16 -13.20
N ASP A 168 1.96 -10.33 -12.83
CA ASP A 168 1.84 -9.34 -11.75
C ASP A 168 1.20 -8.03 -12.24
N GLY A 169 0.74 -7.98 -13.49
CA GLY A 169 0.11 -6.80 -14.08
C GLY A 169 1.12 -5.72 -14.50
N CYS A 170 2.41 -6.03 -14.62
CA CYS A 170 3.41 -5.08 -15.11
C CYS A 170 3.61 -5.23 -16.61
N ARG A 171 3.44 -4.14 -17.36
CA ARG A 171 3.85 -4.01 -18.75
C ARG A 171 5.36 -3.97 -18.81
N GLU A 172 5.96 -4.75 -19.72
CA GLU A 172 7.39 -4.80 -19.94
C GLU A 172 7.72 -4.13 -21.27
N TYR A 173 8.60 -3.14 -21.21
CA TYR A 173 9.13 -2.42 -22.36
C TYR A 173 10.59 -2.83 -22.56
N LYS A 174 10.96 -3.25 -23.77
CA LYS A 174 12.29 -3.78 -24.08
C LYS A 174 12.98 -2.97 -25.16
N SER A 175 14.26 -2.74 -24.98
CA SER A 175 15.13 -2.10 -25.97
C SER A 175 15.52 -3.07 -27.07
N ASP A 176 15.93 -2.54 -28.24
CA ASP A 176 16.56 -3.33 -29.30
C ASP A 176 18.00 -3.68 -28.91
N PRO A 177 18.35 -4.99 -28.84
CA PRO A 177 19.70 -5.44 -28.54
C PRO A 177 20.77 -4.90 -29.48
N LYS A 178 20.43 -4.70 -30.77
CA LYS A 178 21.38 -4.18 -31.78
C LYS A 178 21.79 -2.74 -31.48
N VAL A 179 20.86 -1.93 -31.01
CA VAL A 179 21.11 -0.55 -30.61
C VAL A 179 21.90 -0.51 -29.30
N CYS A 180 21.49 -1.30 -28.31
CA CYS A 180 22.11 -1.31 -26.99
C CYS A 180 23.50 -1.94 -26.99
N SER A 181 23.84 -2.81 -27.93
CA SER A 181 25.20 -3.38 -28.04
C SER A 181 26.28 -2.32 -28.23
N ASN A 182 25.94 -1.26 -28.99
CA ASN A 182 26.85 -0.15 -29.33
C ASN A 182 26.61 1.12 -28.48
N CYS A 183 25.75 1.03 -27.43
CA CYS A 183 25.38 2.17 -26.62
C CYS A 183 26.56 2.61 -25.72
N PRO A 184 26.95 3.89 -25.69
CA PRO A 184 28.07 4.38 -24.90
C PRO A 184 27.81 4.29 -23.38
N THR A 185 26.56 4.38 -22.95
CA THR A 185 26.16 4.32 -21.54
C THR A 185 25.60 2.97 -21.12
N ARG A 186 25.86 1.91 -21.89
CA ARG A 186 25.30 0.57 -21.66
C ARG A 186 25.57 0.06 -20.23
N GLU A 187 26.77 0.24 -19.72
CA GLU A 187 27.16 -0.25 -18.39
C GLU A 187 26.37 0.41 -17.25
N LEU A 188 25.93 1.66 -17.46
CA LEU A 188 25.06 2.39 -16.54
C LEU A 188 23.57 1.96 -16.68
N CYS A 189 23.24 1.26 -17.79
CA CYS A 189 21.87 0.95 -18.15
C CYS A 189 21.50 -0.52 -17.88
N THR A 190 22.29 -1.47 -18.39
CA THR A 190 21.99 -2.90 -18.28
C THR A 190 23.25 -3.77 -18.26
N HIS A 191 23.20 -4.83 -17.43
CA HIS A 191 24.21 -5.91 -17.40
C HIS A 191 23.68 -7.20 -18.05
N SER A 192 22.57 -7.11 -18.83
CA SER A 192 22.04 -8.28 -19.54
C SER A 192 23.04 -8.81 -20.56
N LYS A 193 23.18 -10.13 -20.63
CA LYS A 193 24.03 -10.83 -21.62
C LYS A 193 23.53 -10.59 -23.04
N ASP A 194 22.21 -10.41 -23.20
CA ASP A 194 21.56 -10.18 -24.48
C ASP A 194 21.47 -8.69 -24.85
N TYR A 195 22.20 -7.82 -24.15
CA TYR A 195 22.20 -6.37 -24.36
C TYR A 195 20.83 -5.71 -24.30
N THR A 196 19.86 -6.36 -23.62
CA THR A 196 18.48 -5.85 -23.56
C THR A 196 18.24 -5.13 -22.23
N LYS A 197 17.72 -3.91 -22.29
CA LYS A 197 17.13 -3.22 -21.15
C LYS A 197 15.66 -3.51 -21.09
N THR A 198 15.17 -3.92 -19.92
CA THR A 198 13.74 -4.06 -19.64
C THR A 198 13.33 -3.03 -18.60
N VAL A 199 12.30 -2.25 -18.91
CA VAL A 199 11.64 -1.34 -17.98
C VAL A 199 10.22 -1.87 -17.73
N GLN A 200 9.82 -1.93 -16.47
CA GLN A 200 8.50 -2.41 -16.07
C GLN A 200 7.66 -1.25 -15.57
N ARG A 201 6.40 -1.15 -16.03
CA ARG A 201 5.39 -0.22 -15.55
C ARG A 201 4.12 -0.98 -15.24
N HIS A 202 3.64 -0.88 -13.99
CA HIS A 202 2.39 -1.51 -13.59
C HIS A 202 1.21 -0.84 -14.33
N ILE A 203 0.17 -1.63 -14.68
CA ILE A 203 -1.04 -1.13 -15.39
C ILE A 203 -1.78 -0.04 -14.62
N TRP A 204 -1.63 0.01 -13.29
CA TRP A 204 -2.20 1.02 -12.39
C TRP A 204 -1.17 2.02 -11.88
N LYS A 205 -0.08 2.22 -12.62
CA LYS A 205 1.00 3.14 -12.23
C LYS A 205 0.51 4.58 -12.10
N ASP A 206 -0.46 4.98 -12.92
CA ASP A 206 -1.03 6.33 -12.90
C ASP A 206 -1.66 6.66 -11.54
N TYR A 207 -2.31 5.68 -10.89
CA TYR A 207 -2.84 5.85 -9.53
C TYR A 207 -1.73 5.97 -8.47
N GLU A 208 -0.59 5.30 -8.65
CA GLU A 208 0.57 5.51 -7.77
C GLU A 208 1.18 6.90 -7.96
N ASP A 209 1.22 7.38 -9.20
CA ASP A 209 1.72 8.71 -9.52
C ASP A 209 0.82 9.79 -8.91
N LEU A 210 -0.53 9.62 -8.93
CA LEU A 210 -1.46 10.49 -8.19
C LEU A 210 -1.18 10.52 -6.68
N ALA A 211 -0.83 9.39 -6.07
CA ALA A 211 -0.46 9.34 -4.66
C ALA A 211 0.89 10.05 -4.38
N ASP A 212 1.83 9.99 -5.34
CA ASP A 212 3.08 10.74 -5.24
C ASP A 212 2.87 12.24 -5.39
N ASP A 213 1.97 12.65 -6.28
CA ASP A 213 1.65 14.05 -6.52
C ASP A 213 0.89 14.70 -5.36
N ALA A 214 0.10 13.92 -4.62
CA ALA A 214 -0.59 14.39 -3.42
C ALA A 214 0.36 15.06 -2.41
N ARG A 215 1.63 14.63 -2.34
CA ARG A 215 2.65 15.24 -1.46
C ARG A 215 2.96 16.72 -1.75
N TYR A 216 2.75 17.16 -2.99
CA TYR A 216 2.99 18.55 -3.38
C TYR A 216 1.85 19.47 -2.93
N THR A 217 0.67 18.91 -2.65
CA THR A 217 -0.46 19.66 -2.12
C THR A 217 -0.28 19.92 -0.62
N PRO A 218 -0.26 21.18 -0.16
CA PRO A 218 -0.03 21.52 1.25
C PRO A 218 -1.01 20.85 2.22
N LYS A 219 -2.30 20.69 1.83
CA LYS A 219 -3.34 19.99 2.60
C LYS A 219 -2.88 18.57 2.96
N TYR A 220 -2.52 17.77 1.97
CA TYR A 220 -2.18 16.34 2.17
C TYR A 220 -0.83 16.16 2.85
N ARG A 221 0.14 17.02 2.54
CA ARG A 221 1.44 17.04 3.24
C ARG A 221 1.28 17.31 4.74
N ASN A 222 0.40 18.23 5.12
CA ASN A 222 0.13 18.54 6.51
C ASN A 222 -0.62 17.38 7.21
N LEU A 223 -1.60 16.77 6.55
CA LEU A 223 -2.29 15.57 7.05
C LEU A 223 -1.30 14.43 7.30
N TYR A 224 -0.36 14.18 6.38
CA TYR A 224 0.65 13.15 6.59
C TYR A 224 1.54 13.44 7.82
N LYS A 225 1.91 14.71 8.07
CA LYS A 225 2.67 15.09 9.28
C LYS A 225 1.91 14.82 10.56
N GLN A 226 0.58 14.99 10.56
CA GLN A 226 -0.28 14.74 11.72
C GLN A 226 -0.34 13.25 12.12
N ARG A 227 0.12 12.33 11.28
CA ARG A 227 0.17 10.89 11.56
C ARG A 227 0.89 10.58 12.88
N LYS A 228 1.96 11.29 13.18
CA LYS A 228 2.73 11.14 14.43
C LYS A 228 1.89 11.47 15.67
N GLU A 229 1.02 12.45 15.57
CA GLU A 229 0.18 12.90 16.69
C GLU A 229 -1.16 12.15 16.76
N THR A 230 -1.52 11.43 15.72
CA THR A 230 -2.78 10.67 15.62
C THR A 230 -2.53 9.19 15.81
N ILE A 231 -2.34 8.45 14.70
CA ILE A 231 -2.30 6.98 14.75
C ILE A 231 -1.07 6.43 15.47
N GLU A 232 0.11 7.02 15.31
CA GLU A 232 1.30 6.57 16.04
C GLU A 232 1.12 6.74 17.56
N ARG A 233 0.48 7.83 17.98
CA ARG A 233 0.14 8.06 19.39
C ARG A 233 -0.92 7.08 19.90
N VAL A 234 -1.90 6.72 19.06
CA VAL A 234 -2.90 5.67 19.41
C VAL A 234 -2.18 4.36 19.74
N PHE A 235 -1.23 3.93 18.90
CA PHE A 235 -0.46 2.71 19.15
C PHE A 235 0.47 2.83 20.36
N ALA A 236 1.10 3.97 20.56
CA ALA A 236 1.91 4.20 21.75
C ALA A 236 1.06 4.07 23.04
N ASP A 237 -0.09 4.74 23.08
CA ASP A 237 -1.03 4.66 24.19
C ASP A 237 -1.57 3.24 24.40
N ALA A 238 -1.88 2.51 23.32
CA ALA A 238 -2.32 1.12 23.36
C ALA A 238 -1.25 0.22 24.02
N LYS A 239 -0.01 0.35 23.59
CA LYS A 239 1.11 -0.46 24.09
C LYS A 239 1.49 -0.11 25.54
N GLU A 240 1.59 1.19 25.87
CA GLU A 240 2.11 1.64 27.17
C GLU A 240 1.04 1.74 28.26
N LYS A 241 -0.20 2.14 27.91
CA LYS A 241 -1.25 2.45 28.89
C LYS A 241 -2.37 1.42 28.95
N HIS A 242 -2.48 0.57 27.90
CA HIS A 242 -3.55 -0.41 27.80
C HIS A 242 -3.05 -1.85 27.68
N ALA A 243 -1.76 -2.08 27.95
CA ALA A 243 -1.12 -3.39 27.99
C ALA A 243 -1.30 -4.20 26.68
N MET A 244 -1.33 -3.53 25.52
CA MET A 244 -1.46 -4.20 24.23
C MET A 244 -0.11 -4.63 23.62
N ARG A 245 0.98 -4.57 24.38
CA ARG A 245 2.31 -5.03 23.94
C ARG A 245 2.38 -6.56 23.86
N TYR A 246 1.69 -7.22 24.77
CA TYR A 246 1.60 -8.69 24.85
C TYR A 246 0.15 -9.10 25.12
N THR A 247 -0.25 -10.23 24.56
CA THR A 247 -1.55 -10.84 24.83
C THR A 247 -1.38 -12.14 25.61
N GLN A 248 -2.30 -12.41 26.54
CA GLN A 248 -2.42 -13.69 27.24
C GLN A 248 -3.38 -14.64 26.51
N TYR A 249 -4.14 -14.12 25.53
CA TYR A 249 -5.10 -14.90 24.77
C TYR A 249 -4.44 -15.60 23.59
N ARG A 250 -4.97 -16.75 23.21
CA ARG A 250 -4.57 -17.56 22.07
C ARG A 250 -5.75 -17.71 21.11
N GLY A 251 -5.42 -17.93 19.84
CA GLY A 251 -6.40 -18.03 18.76
C GLY A 251 -6.89 -16.67 18.25
N LEU A 252 -7.02 -16.57 16.94
CA LEU A 252 -7.32 -15.31 16.23
C LEU A 252 -8.61 -14.65 16.74
N THR A 253 -9.66 -15.43 17.00
CA THR A 253 -10.96 -14.90 17.46
C THR A 253 -10.85 -14.23 18.84
N GLN A 254 -10.18 -14.88 19.80
CA GLN A 254 -10.04 -14.33 21.14
C GLN A 254 -9.15 -13.10 21.17
N VAL A 255 -8.05 -13.12 20.40
CA VAL A 255 -7.16 -11.97 20.27
C VAL A 255 -7.88 -10.80 19.60
N THR A 256 -8.69 -11.06 18.58
CA THR A 256 -9.51 -10.04 17.91
C THR A 256 -10.49 -9.38 18.89
N ASN A 257 -11.22 -10.16 19.67
CA ASN A 257 -12.16 -9.64 20.66
C ASN A 257 -11.44 -8.80 21.73
N TRP A 258 -10.29 -9.30 22.21
CA TRP A 258 -9.46 -8.58 23.17
C TRP A 258 -8.95 -7.25 22.61
N VAL A 259 -8.45 -7.20 21.38
CA VAL A 259 -7.99 -5.97 20.72
C VAL A 259 -9.14 -4.97 20.58
N LYS A 260 -10.31 -5.41 20.12
CA LYS A 260 -11.51 -4.56 19.97
C LYS A 260 -11.97 -3.98 21.32
N LEU A 261 -11.99 -4.78 22.37
CA LEU A 261 -12.33 -4.31 23.71
C LEU A 261 -11.32 -3.28 24.25
N LYS A 262 -10.03 -3.48 24.01
CA LYS A 262 -9.00 -2.51 24.39
C LYS A 262 -9.17 -1.18 23.68
N PHE A 263 -9.40 -1.19 22.37
CA PHE A 263 -9.63 0.05 21.61
C PHE A 263 -10.95 0.72 22.00
N ALA A 264 -12.02 -0.05 22.28
CA ALA A 264 -13.28 0.50 22.82
C ALA A 264 -13.04 1.21 24.17
N ALA A 265 -12.31 0.60 25.08
CA ALA A 265 -11.94 1.20 26.36
C ALA A 265 -11.10 2.48 26.20
N MET A 266 -10.18 2.49 25.23
CA MET A 266 -9.38 3.68 24.88
C MET A 266 -10.28 4.81 24.38
N ASN A 267 -11.20 4.51 23.48
CA ASN A 267 -12.17 5.46 22.96
C ASN A 267 -13.06 6.05 24.06
N LEU A 268 -13.58 5.23 24.94
CA LEU A 268 -14.39 5.68 26.10
C LEU A 268 -13.60 6.62 27.01
N LYS A 269 -12.37 6.23 27.37
CA LYS A 269 -11.48 7.07 28.19
C LYS A 269 -11.17 8.42 27.52
N LYS A 270 -10.98 8.41 26.22
CA LYS A 270 -10.74 9.63 25.42
C LYS A 270 -11.97 10.53 25.38
N ARG A 271 -13.14 9.92 25.14
CA ARG A 271 -14.43 10.64 25.15
C ARG A 271 -14.71 11.31 26.50
N ASN A 272 -14.50 10.59 27.60
CA ASN A 272 -14.68 11.15 28.94
C ASN A 272 -13.75 12.35 29.20
N ARG A 273 -12.50 12.27 28.75
CA ARG A 273 -11.57 13.42 28.85
C ARG A 273 -12.02 14.61 28.00
N GLN A 274 -12.56 14.37 26.81
CA GLN A 274 -13.08 15.45 25.97
C GLN A 274 -14.32 16.11 26.60
N ILE A 275 -15.26 15.32 27.12
CA ILE A 275 -16.43 15.82 27.84
C ILE A 275 -16.00 16.67 29.03
N SER A 276 -15.10 16.17 29.87
CA SER A 276 -14.59 16.89 31.04
C SER A 276 -13.92 18.22 30.68
N ARG A 277 -13.15 18.25 29.58
CA ARG A 277 -12.54 19.48 29.05
C ARG A 277 -13.58 20.44 28.49
N ARG A 278 -14.63 19.93 27.85
CA ARG A 278 -15.72 20.73 27.27
C ARG A 278 -16.56 21.38 28.35
N ILE A 279 -16.83 20.68 29.45
CA ILE A 279 -17.55 21.21 30.61
C ILE A 279 -16.76 22.35 31.27
N LYS A 280 -15.43 22.22 31.35
CA LYS A 280 -14.54 23.22 31.95
C LYS A 280 -14.29 24.46 31.09
N ARG A 281 -14.69 24.46 29.79
CA ARG A 281 -14.57 25.62 28.91
C ARG A 281 -15.81 26.51 28.99
N PRO A 282 -15.66 27.84 28.99
CA PRO A 282 -16.78 28.76 28.94
C PRO A 282 -17.62 28.53 27.66
N PRO A 283 -18.93 28.83 27.69
CA PRO A 283 -19.86 28.56 26.57
C PRO A 283 -19.41 29.14 25.22
N SER A 284 -18.76 30.30 25.22
CA SER A 284 -18.23 30.99 24.03
C SER A 284 -17.11 30.27 23.31
N GLN A 285 -16.47 29.28 23.93
CA GLN A 285 -15.35 28.50 23.36
C GLN A 285 -15.72 27.04 23.03
N ARG A 286 -17.00 26.70 23.02
CA ARG A 286 -17.49 25.35 22.70
C ARG A 286 -17.60 25.20 21.20
N ILE A 287 -16.56 24.62 20.57
CA ILE A 287 -16.55 24.35 19.12
C ILE A 287 -17.41 23.12 18.83
N SER A 288 -18.21 23.18 17.75
CA SER A 288 -18.93 22.02 17.21
C SER A 288 -17.94 20.93 16.74
N ASN A 289 -18.24 19.67 17.01
CA ASN A 289 -17.47 18.55 16.49
C ASN A 289 -17.79 18.41 14.98
N GLU A 290 -16.91 18.92 14.14
CA GLU A 290 -16.90 18.55 12.73
C GLU A 290 -16.50 17.08 12.60
N MET A 291 -17.28 16.31 11.83
CA MET A 291 -16.98 14.91 11.52
C MET A 291 -15.63 14.78 10.79
N ALA A 292 -15.00 13.65 10.96
CA ALA A 292 -13.66 13.40 10.44
C ALA A 292 -13.69 13.20 8.92
N VAL A 293 -13.15 14.15 8.19
CA VAL A 293 -12.96 14.08 6.73
C VAL A 293 -11.74 13.25 6.35
N SER A 294 -10.90 12.92 7.32
CA SER A 294 -9.65 12.19 7.09
C SER A 294 -9.50 11.03 8.07
N ILE A 295 -9.07 9.88 7.56
CA ILE A 295 -8.71 8.70 8.35
C ILE A 295 -7.22 8.39 8.24
N PHE A 296 -6.67 7.81 9.31
CA PHE A 296 -5.28 7.37 9.40
C PHE A 296 -5.27 5.86 9.59
N ILE A 297 -4.52 5.14 8.75
CA ILE A 297 -4.40 3.67 8.80
C ILE A 297 -2.95 3.29 9.10
N MET A 298 -2.76 2.33 10.03
CA MET A 298 -1.47 1.79 10.44
C MET A 298 -1.60 0.42 11.12
N VAL A 299 -0.48 -0.29 11.28
CA VAL A 299 -0.29 -1.55 12.04
C VAL A 299 0.58 -1.35 13.26
#